data_40be3a11f392d137ea3f79398e1e6680
#
_entry.id   40be3a11f392d137ea3f79398e1e6680
#
_cell.length_a   1.000
_cell.length_b   1.000
_cell.length_c   1.000
_cell.angle_alpha   90.00
_cell.angle_beta   90.00
_cell.angle_gamma   90.00
#
_symmetry.space_group_name_H-M   'P 1'
#
loop_
_entity.id
_entity.type
_entity.pdbx_description
1 polymer ?
#
loop_
_entity_poly.entity_id
_entity_poly.type
_entity_poly.pdbx_seq_one_letter_code
_entity_poly.pdbx_strand_id
1 'polypeptide(L)'
;MHKQYEYKSVFALFINDYILSHRKAGFEFDNPAYWLYRFDRYCVAHKVDKAVLTKTLYDKWSEKLNTETKVTQNNRLQALRGFSIYLNTIGIQSYIPINLPKPEKTVPYLMTDNDIREFFEQVDLYKTTSSVNAFRRLSYEYKILFRLIYCCGLRNNEACTLKKQYINLANGSFTLHHTKGNKERIVYMPEDLRLLCSEYIEWLNNEPDCANSEWFFPGKDAKNHIPKTSIDRKFNEFWNDTVASKVSDKKPTVHCLRHAFVIKRVNLWMEQNISLQVMMPYLSSYLGHKTPIETFYYYHQVEDVFKTVRNKDLTSSLVIPEVQYED
;
A
#
# COMPACT_ATOMS: atom_id res chain seq x y z
N MET A 1 -5.16 -18.15 -3.22
CA MET A 1 -4.38 -19.43 -3.11
C MET A 1 -3.03 -19.07 -2.49
N HIS A 2 -2.65 -19.70 -1.35
CA HIS A 2 -1.36 -19.40 -0.71
C HIS A 2 -0.19 -19.93 -1.53
N LYS A 3 0.92 -19.19 -1.56
CA LYS A 3 2.14 -19.68 -2.19
C LYS A 3 2.68 -20.88 -1.41
N GLN A 4 2.93 -21.97 -2.11
CA GLN A 4 3.56 -23.17 -1.56
C GLN A 4 5.04 -23.18 -1.93
N TYR A 5 5.90 -23.50 -0.95
CA TYR A 5 7.33 -23.67 -1.13
C TYR A 5 7.71 -25.08 -0.66
N GLU A 6 8.68 -25.68 -1.32
CA GLU A 6 9.28 -26.94 -0.92
C GLU A 6 10.52 -26.66 -0.07
N TYR A 7 10.49 -27.11 1.18
CA TYR A 7 11.61 -26.97 2.14
C TYR A 7 12.40 -28.27 2.21
N LYS A 8 13.73 -28.19 2.29
CA LYS A 8 14.64 -29.36 2.15
C LYS A 8 15.71 -29.46 3.23
N SER A 9 15.90 -28.41 4.04
CA SER A 9 16.90 -28.40 5.11
C SER A 9 16.43 -29.21 6.32
N VAL A 10 17.31 -29.32 7.32
CA VAL A 10 16.98 -29.91 8.63
C VAL A 10 15.83 -29.18 9.35
N PHE A 11 15.50 -27.97 8.92
CA PHE A 11 14.39 -27.18 9.46
C PHE A 11 13.06 -27.43 8.72
N ALA A 12 13.04 -28.20 7.64
CA ALA A 12 11.90 -28.30 6.72
C ALA A 12 10.58 -28.63 7.41
N LEU A 13 10.55 -29.64 8.29
CA LEU A 13 9.35 -30.02 9.04
C LEU A 13 8.88 -28.88 9.94
N PHE A 14 9.76 -28.29 10.70
CA PHE A 14 9.45 -27.21 11.65
C PHE A 14 8.94 -25.96 10.95
N ILE A 15 9.52 -25.62 9.78
CA ILE A 15 9.06 -24.48 8.96
C ILE A 15 7.65 -24.74 8.44
N ASN A 16 7.35 -25.94 7.93
CA ASN A 16 6.02 -26.30 7.47
C ASN A 16 4.99 -26.20 8.60
N ASP A 17 5.28 -26.75 9.77
CA ASP A 17 4.38 -26.71 10.92
C ASP A 17 4.13 -25.27 11.41
N TYR A 18 5.19 -24.47 11.47
CA TYR A 18 5.10 -23.06 11.85
C TYR A 18 4.21 -22.27 10.88
N ILE A 19 4.39 -22.43 9.56
CA ILE A 19 3.57 -21.75 8.55
C ILE A 19 2.13 -22.25 8.62
N LEU A 20 1.93 -23.55 8.75
CA LEU A 20 0.60 -24.14 8.82
C LEU A 20 -0.18 -23.66 10.07
N SER A 21 0.49 -23.54 11.22
CA SER A 21 -0.13 -23.03 12.45
C SER A 21 -0.66 -21.59 12.26
N HIS A 22 0.13 -20.72 11.62
CA HIS A 22 -0.29 -19.34 11.35
C HIS A 22 -1.44 -19.27 10.33
N ARG A 23 -1.38 -20.10 9.29
CA ARG A 23 -2.46 -20.16 8.29
C ARG A 23 -3.76 -20.69 8.87
N LYS A 24 -3.71 -21.71 9.75
CA LYS A 24 -4.88 -22.19 10.50
C LYS A 24 -5.46 -21.11 11.43
N ALA A 25 -4.61 -20.22 11.95
CA ALA A 25 -5.06 -19.05 12.72
C ALA A 25 -5.59 -17.89 11.86
N GLY A 26 -5.74 -18.08 10.53
CA GLY A 26 -6.34 -17.09 9.62
C GLY A 26 -5.37 -16.07 9.03
N PHE A 27 -4.06 -16.25 9.20
CA PHE A 27 -3.05 -15.36 8.60
C PHE A 27 -2.65 -15.87 7.19
N GLU A 28 -2.51 -14.99 6.22
CA GLU A 28 -1.97 -15.34 4.88
C GLU A 28 -0.55 -15.90 4.96
N PHE A 29 0.30 -15.29 5.73
CA PHE A 29 1.67 -15.68 6.09
C PHE A 29 2.62 -15.95 4.90
N ASP A 30 2.32 -15.39 3.72
CA ASP A 30 3.08 -15.66 2.48
C ASP A 30 4.45 -14.99 2.48
N ASN A 31 4.58 -13.78 3.06
CA ASN A 31 5.86 -13.08 3.14
C ASN A 31 6.84 -13.78 4.11
N PRO A 32 6.48 -14.13 5.36
CA PRO A 32 7.34 -14.94 6.21
C PRO A 32 7.69 -16.31 5.60
N ALA A 33 6.74 -16.98 4.94
CA ALA A 33 6.98 -18.24 4.25
C ALA A 33 8.06 -18.12 3.17
N TYR A 34 8.04 -17.03 2.39
CA TYR A 34 9.09 -16.74 1.40
C TYR A 34 10.46 -16.54 2.02
N TRP A 35 10.56 -15.78 3.13
CA TRP A 35 11.85 -15.57 3.79
C TRP A 35 12.38 -16.82 4.46
N LEU A 36 11.51 -17.65 5.03
CA LEU A 36 11.88 -18.95 5.57
C LEU A 36 12.31 -19.93 4.47
N TYR A 37 11.69 -19.87 3.29
CA TYR A 37 12.16 -20.61 2.12
C TYR A 37 13.60 -20.19 1.72
N ARG A 38 13.88 -18.89 1.73
CA ARG A 38 15.22 -18.39 1.44
C ARG A 38 16.24 -18.86 2.49
N PHE A 39 15.84 -18.88 3.76
CA PHE A 39 16.66 -19.40 4.87
C PHE A 39 16.88 -20.92 4.74
N ASP A 40 15.86 -21.70 4.42
CA ASP A 40 15.96 -23.13 4.16
C ASP A 40 16.98 -23.44 3.06
N ARG A 41 16.91 -22.73 1.93
CA ARG A 41 17.87 -22.87 0.82
C ARG A 41 19.29 -22.51 1.25
N TYR A 42 19.45 -21.50 2.08
CA TYR A 42 20.73 -21.15 2.67
C TYR A 42 21.28 -22.27 3.53
N CYS A 43 20.46 -22.86 4.40
CA CYS A 43 20.86 -23.98 5.26
C CYS A 43 21.29 -25.22 4.46
N VAL A 44 20.59 -25.54 3.37
CA VAL A 44 20.98 -26.62 2.45
C VAL A 44 22.34 -26.35 1.82
N ALA A 45 22.55 -25.13 1.29
CA ALA A 45 23.79 -24.75 0.64
C ALA A 45 25.01 -24.79 1.58
N HIS A 46 24.79 -24.49 2.87
CA HIS A 46 25.85 -24.47 3.89
C HIS A 46 25.91 -25.76 4.72
N LYS A 47 25.19 -26.81 4.30
CA LYS A 47 25.20 -28.15 4.93
C LYS A 47 24.93 -28.10 6.45
N VAL A 48 23.94 -27.28 6.85
CA VAL A 48 23.53 -27.22 8.27
C VAL A 48 22.89 -28.55 8.63
N ASP A 49 23.43 -29.21 9.67
CA ASP A 49 23.11 -30.59 10.07
C ASP A 49 22.17 -30.67 11.27
N LYS A 50 22.02 -29.59 12.05
CA LYS A 50 21.17 -29.55 13.25
C LYS A 50 20.05 -28.52 13.11
N ALA A 51 18.83 -28.90 13.48
CA ALA A 51 17.66 -28.03 13.46
C ALA A 51 17.65 -27.04 14.66
N VAL A 52 18.78 -26.43 14.95
CA VAL A 52 18.93 -25.41 16.00
C VAL A 52 19.47 -24.13 15.38
N LEU A 53 18.76 -23.04 15.56
CA LEU A 53 19.27 -21.73 15.14
C LEU A 53 20.31 -21.26 16.15
N THR A 54 21.59 -21.47 15.83
CA THR A 54 22.70 -20.93 16.63
C THR A 54 22.92 -19.45 16.34
N LYS A 55 23.57 -18.75 17.29
CA LYS A 55 23.97 -17.35 17.07
C LYS A 55 24.86 -17.21 15.83
N THR A 56 25.82 -18.12 15.66
CA THR A 56 26.73 -18.12 14.49
C THR A 56 25.99 -18.28 13.17
N LEU A 57 24.99 -19.16 13.11
CA LEU A 57 24.15 -19.34 11.92
C LEU A 57 23.33 -18.08 11.66
N TYR A 58 22.75 -17.48 12.70
CA TYR A 58 22.02 -16.22 12.59
C TYR A 58 22.93 -15.08 12.09
N ASP A 59 24.11 -14.91 12.68
CA ASP A 59 25.03 -13.81 12.32
C ASP A 59 25.39 -13.88 10.84
N LYS A 60 25.75 -15.06 10.32
CA LYS A 60 26.01 -15.27 8.90
C LYS A 60 24.79 -14.98 8.01
N TRP A 61 23.61 -15.44 8.40
CA TRP A 61 22.38 -15.16 7.66
C TRP A 61 21.97 -13.70 7.73
N SER A 62 22.30 -13.00 8.81
CA SER A 62 21.91 -11.60 9.04
C SER A 62 22.74 -10.61 8.25
N GLU A 63 23.88 -10.99 7.68
CA GLU A 63 24.73 -10.13 6.86
C GLU A 63 23.90 -9.48 5.76
N LYS A 64 24.03 -8.15 5.63
CA LYS A 64 23.29 -7.39 4.64
C LYS A 64 23.77 -7.74 3.24
N LEU A 65 22.84 -8.15 2.37
CA LEU A 65 23.15 -8.39 0.95
C LEU A 65 23.28 -7.07 0.20
N ASN A 66 24.19 -7.01 -0.80
CA ASN A 66 24.41 -5.81 -1.59
C ASN A 66 23.15 -5.35 -2.35
N THR A 67 22.23 -6.28 -2.62
CA THR A 67 21.00 -6.04 -3.39
C THR A 67 19.78 -5.76 -2.51
N GLU A 68 19.92 -5.75 -1.17
CA GLU A 68 18.79 -5.54 -0.28
C GLU A 68 18.82 -4.18 0.43
N THR A 69 17.62 -3.62 0.66
CA THR A 69 17.44 -2.45 1.51
C THR A 69 17.43 -2.83 2.99
N LYS A 70 17.64 -1.87 3.91
CA LYS A 70 17.48 -2.10 5.36
C LYS A 70 16.08 -2.62 5.72
N VAL A 71 15.03 -2.18 4.99
CA VAL A 71 13.65 -2.67 5.17
C VAL A 71 13.55 -4.14 4.80
N THR A 72 14.13 -4.54 3.67
CA THR A 72 14.13 -5.92 3.20
C THR A 72 14.89 -6.82 4.17
N GLN A 73 16.06 -6.40 4.63
CA GLN A 73 16.86 -7.10 5.65
C GLN A 73 16.04 -7.27 6.95
N ASN A 74 15.41 -6.20 7.43
CA ASN A 74 14.57 -6.27 8.63
C ASN A 74 13.44 -7.30 8.47
N ASN A 75 12.70 -7.27 7.36
CA ASN A 75 11.61 -8.21 7.10
C ASN A 75 12.09 -9.67 7.08
N ARG A 76 13.24 -9.92 6.47
CA ARG A 76 13.89 -11.22 6.43
C ARG A 76 14.24 -11.73 7.84
N LEU A 77 14.81 -10.86 8.65
CA LEU A 77 15.22 -11.19 10.01
C LEU A 77 14.04 -11.30 10.98
N GLN A 78 12.97 -10.52 10.78
CA GLN A 78 11.74 -10.66 11.55
C GLN A 78 11.08 -12.03 11.33
N ALA A 79 11.06 -12.53 10.09
CA ALA A 79 10.54 -13.86 9.80
C ALA A 79 11.33 -14.94 10.52
N LEU A 80 12.68 -14.85 10.51
CA LEU A 80 13.54 -15.79 11.21
C LEU A 80 13.41 -15.68 12.73
N ARG A 81 13.28 -14.46 13.27
CA ARG A 81 13.02 -14.25 14.71
C ARG A 81 11.74 -14.92 15.16
N GLY A 82 10.64 -14.73 14.40
CA GLY A 82 9.36 -15.40 14.70
C GLY A 82 9.49 -16.92 14.69
N PHE A 83 10.20 -17.47 13.71
CA PHE A 83 10.47 -18.90 13.64
C PHE A 83 11.36 -19.39 14.80
N SER A 84 12.38 -18.63 15.20
CA SER A 84 13.22 -18.96 16.36
C SER A 84 12.42 -19.00 17.67
N ILE A 85 11.49 -18.06 17.86
CA ILE A 85 10.58 -18.09 19.01
C ILE A 85 9.74 -19.39 18.98
N TYR A 86 9.19 -19.74 17.83
CA TYR A 86 8.43 -20.98 17.66
C TYR A 86 9.27 -22.22 18.01
N LEU A 87 10.52 -22.31 17.53
CA LEU A 87 11.43 -23.43 17.88
C LEU A 87 11.58 -23.58 19.40
N ASN A 88 11.77 -22.48 20.11
CA ASN A 88 11.86 -22.50 21.57
C ASN A 88 10.55 -22.94 22.24
N THR A 89 9.38 -22.60 21.70
CA THR A 89 8.08 -23.05 22.25
C THR A 89 7.89 -24.57 22.15
N ILE A 90 8.53 -25.23 21.18
CA ILE A 90 8.49 -26.68 20.99
C ILE A 90 9.70 -27.39 21.60
N GLY A 91 10.48 -26.70 22.45
CA GLY A 91 11.60 -27.27 23.20
C GLY A 91 12.93 -27.29 22.47
N ILE A 92 13.05 -26.74 21.28
CA ILE A 92 14.31 -26.63 20.53
C ILE A 92 14.98 -25.31 20.90
N GLN A 93 15.98 -25.38 21.81
CA GLN A 93 16.73 -24.20 22.26
C GLN A 93 17.46 -23.54 21.10
N SER A 94 16.92 -22.43 20.63
CA SER A 94 17.43 -21.67 19.50
C SER A 94 17.68 -20.22 19.88
N TYR A 95 18.69 -19.61 19.26
CA TYR A 95 19.03 -18.20 19.47
C TYR A 95 17.87 -17.29 18.99
N ILE A 96 17.39 -16.42 19.88
CA ILE A 96 16.36 -15.42 19.55
C ILE A 96 17.05 -14.07 19.34
N PRO A 97 17.04 -13.50 18.12
CA PRO A 97 17.60 -12.18 17.86
C PRO A 97 16.84 -11.09 18.61
N ILE A 98 17.52 -10.28 19.41
CA ILE A 98 16.93 -9.17 20.16
C ILE A 98 16.98 -7.89 19.34
N ASN A 99 18.16 -7.57 18.79
CA ASN A 99 18.39 -6.34 18.05
C ASN A 99 18.31 -6.61 16.56
N LEU A 100 17.26 -6.09 15.93
CA LEU A 100 17.09 -6.14 14.46
C LEU A 100 17.44 -4.79 13.85
N PRO A 101 17.95 -4.76 12.61
CA PRO A 101 18.20 -3.52 11.90
C PRO A 101 16.93 -2.67 11.83
N LYS A 102 16.99 -1.43 12.33
CA LYS A 102 15.88 -0.50 12.22
C LYS A 102 15.95 0.20 10.86
N PRO A 103 14.93 0.04 10.00
CA PRO A 103 14.88 0.82 8.76
C PRO A 103 14.71 2.31 9.10
N GLU A 104 15.36 3.15 8.32
CA GLU A 104 15.14 4.59 8.38
C GLU A 104 13.72 4.90 7.92
N LYS A 105 13.03 5.79 8.64
CA LYS A 105 11.73 6.29 8.20
C LYS A 105 11.95 7.18 6.99
N THR A 106 11.52 6.72 5.82
CA THR A 106 11.52 7.58 4.62
C THR A 106 10.25 8.42 4.61
N VAL A 107 10.43 9.72 4.41
CA VAL A 107 9.29 10.62 4.16
C VAL A 107 8.76 10.32 2.76
N PRO A 108 7.48 9.96 2.59
CA PRO A 108 6.91 9.73 1.28
C PRO A 108 6.90 11.02 0.46
N TYR A 109 6.86 10.90 -0.86
CA TYR A 109 6.59 12.03 -1.73
C TYR A 109 5.15 12.50 -1.49
N LEU A 110 4.98 13.78 -1.16
CA LEU A 110 3.67 14.39 -1.02
C LEU A 110 3.35 15.11 -2.33
N MET A 111 2.40 14.57 -3.08
CA MET A 111 1.96 15.16 -4.35
C MET A 111 1.20 16.45 -4.07
N THR A 112 1.63 17.53 -4.71
CA THR A 112 0.91 18.81 -4.71
C THR A 112 -0.34 18.73 -5.61
N ASP A 113 -1.22 19.71 -5.51
CA ASP A 113 -2.39 19.79 -6.41
C ASP A 113 -1.97 19.90 -7.89
N ASN A 114 -0.84 20.55 -8.16
CA ASN A 114 -0.27 20.62 -9.50
C ASN A 114 0.23 19.25 -9.98
N ASP A 115 0.95 18.51 -9.13
CA ASP A 115 1.40 17.15 -9.46
C ASP A 115 0.24 16.22 -9.78
N ILE A 116 -0.83 16.32 -8.99
CA ILE A 116 -2.06 15.53 -9.19
C ILE A 116 -2.73 15.90 -10.52
N ARG A 117 -2.83 17.20 -10.84
CA ARG A 117 -3.40 17.66 -12.11
C ARG A 117 -2.60 17.14 -13.28
N GLU A 118 -1.27 17.37 -13.30
CA GLU A 118 -0.39 16.90 -14.37
C GLU A 118 -0.46 15.38 -14.54
N PHE A 119 -0.46 14.64 -13.44
CA PHE A 119 -0.58 13.19 -13.47
C PHE A 119 -1.89 12.74 -14.14
N PHE A 120 -3.04 13.33 -13.78
CA PHE A 120 -4.31 12.94 -14.38
C PHE A 120 -4.45 13.40 -15.82
N GLU A 121 -3.81 14.51 -16.22
CA GLU A 121 -3.70 14.91 -17.63
C GLU A 121 -3.01 13.80 -18.46
N GLN A 122 -1.89 13.23 -17.96
CA GLN A 122 -1.22 12.12 -18.65
C GLN A 122 -2.07 10.85 -18.68
N VAL A 123 -2.80 10.55 -17.59
CA VAL A 123 -3.73 9.42 -17.56
C VAL A 123 -4.85 9.59 -18.59
N ASP A 124 -5.39 10.79 -18.75
CA ASP A 124 -6.50 11.09 -19.68
C ASP A 124 -6.05 11.14 -21.14
N LEU A 125 -4.83 11.57 -21.40
CA LEU A 125 -4.23 11.56 -22.74
C LEU A 125 -3.87 10.14 -23.21
N TYR A 126 -3.77 9.17 -22.30
CA TYR A 126 -3.38 7.83 -22.66
C TYR A 126 -4.38 7.17 -23.61
N LYS A 127 -3.90 6.82 -24.79
CA LYS A 127 -4.61 6.01 -25.78
C LYS A 127 -3.69 4.88 -26.23
N THR A 128 -4.22 3.70 -26.36
CA THR A 128 -3.48 2.57 -26.92
C THR A 128 -3.67 2.51 -28.42
N THR A 129 -2.61 2.22 -29.15
CA THR A 129 -2.63 1.91 -30.58
C THR A 129 -2.86 0.43 -30.86
N SER A 130 -2.91 -0.40 -29.81
CA SER A 130 -3.06 -1.84 -29.94
C SER A 130 -4.46 -2.23 -30.41
N SER A 131 -4.53 -3.17 -31.36
CA SER A 131 -5.79 -3.81 -31.79
C SER A 131 -6.30 -4.85 -30.78
N VAL A 132 -5.51 -5.22 -29.79
CA VAL A 132 -5.87 -6.21 -28.76
C VAL A 132 -6.85 -5.59 -27.77
N ASN A 133 -8.06 -6.17 -27.64
CA ASN A 133 -9.13 -5.67 -26.78
C ASN A 133 -8.66 -5.43 -25.32
N ALA A 134 -7.87 -6.33 -24.77
CA ALA A 134 -7.35 -6.18 -23.42
C ALA A 134 -6.54 -4.88 -23.22
N PHE A 135 -5.77 -4.44 -24.21
CA PHE A 135 -5.03 -3.18 -24.13
C PHE A 135 -5.91 -1.94 -24.37
N ARG A 136 -6.93 -2.06 -25.25
CA ARG A 136 -7.91 -0.98 -25.48
C ARG A 136 -8.67 -0.69 -24.18
N ARG A 137 -9.07 -1.74 -23.45
CA ARG A 137 -9.72 -1.63 -22.15
C ARG A 137 -8.92 -0.87 -21.13
N LEU A 138 -7.60 -1.10 -21.05
CA LEU A 138 -6.71 -0.43 -20.11
C LEU A 138 -6.75 1.10 -20.18
N SER A 139 -7.04 1.69 -21.35
CA SER A 139 -7.17 3.14 -21.49
C SER A 139 -8.35 3.71 -20.69
N TYR A 140 -9.43 2.93 -20.53
CA TYR A 140 -10.55 3.28 -19.66
C TYR A 140 -10.26 2.93 -18.19
N GLU A 141 -9.71 1.75 -17.94
CA GLU A 141 -9.44 1.24 -16.59
C GLU A 141 -8.52 2.15 -15.81
N TYR A 142 -7.42 2.62 -16.40
CA TYR A 142 -6.48 3.50 -15.70
C TYR A 142 -7.11 4.81 -15.26
N LYS A 143 -7.99 5.41 -16.06
CA LYS A 143 -8.70 6.63 -15.71
C LYS A 143 -9.53 6.48 -14.45
N ILE A 144 -10.20 5.35 -14.30
CA ILE A 144 -11.09 5.07 -13.18
C ILE A 144 -10.29 4.56 -11.97
N LEU A 145 -9.37 3.62 -12.17
CA LEU A 145 -8.61 3.00 -11.11
C LEU A 145 -7.80 4.02 -10.31
N PHE A 146 -7.05 4.91 -10.99
CA PHE A 146 -6.27 5.92 -10.28
C PHE A 146 -7.17 6.96 -9.61
N ARG A 147 -8.33 7.29 -10.20
CA ARG A 147 -9.31 8.18 -9.56
C ARG A 147 -9.96 7.53 -8.32
N LEU A 148 -10.27 6.24 -8.35
CA LEU A 148 -10.74 5.52 -7.16
C LEU A 148 -9.70 5.56 -6.03
N ILE A 149 -8.41 5.38 -6.35
CA ILE A 149 -7.35 5.47 -5.35
C ILE A 149 -7.26 6.90 -4.79
N TYR A 150 -7.30 7.92 -5.64
CA TYR A 150 -7.18 9.32 -5.23
C TYR A 150 -8.44 9.85 -4.54
N CYS A 151 -9.63 9.67 -5.14
CA CYS A 151 -10.88 10.26 -4.63
C CYS A 151 -11.48 9.50 -3.45
N CYS A 152 -11.21 8.20 -3.34
CA CYS A 152 -11.76 7.33 -2.28
C CYS A 152 -10.69 6.83 -1.31
N GLY A 153 -9.43 7.19 -1.50
CA GLY A 153 -8.35 6.81 -0.61
C GLY A 153 -8.05 5.30 -0.57
N LEU A 154 -8.24 4.57 -1.66
CA LEU A 154 -8.01 3.12 -1.71
C LEU A 154 -6.52 2.76 -1.65
N ARG A 155 -6.22 1.57 -1.11
CA ARG A 155 -4.91 0.95 -1.36
C ARG A 155 -4.87 0.39 -2.78
N ASN A 156 -3.70 0.39 -3.42
CA ASN A 156 -3.54 -0.15 -4.77
C ASN A 156 -4.14 -1.56 -4.90
N ASN A 157 -3.85 -2.46 -3.95
CA ASN A 157 -4.40 -3.81 -3.98
C ASN A 157 -5.93 -3.84 -3.84
N GLU A 158 -6.51 -2.97 -3.03
CA GLU A 158 -7.98 -2.88 -2.86
C GLU A 158 -8.66 -2.46 -4.16
N ALA A 159 -8.07 -1.49 -4.88
CA ALA A 159 -8.58 -1.08 -6.18
C ALA A 159 -8.46 -2.22 -7.21
N CYS A 160 -7.30 -2.88 -7.29
CA CYS A 160 -7.10 -3.99 -8.23
C CYS A 160 -8.06 -5.17 -8.01
N THR A 161 -8.37 -5.48 -6.75
CA THR A 161 -9.18 -6.66 -6.37
C THR A 161 -10.65 -6.35 -6.16
N LEU A 162 -11.12 -5.19 -6.60
CA LEU A 162 -12.52 -4.79 -6.49
C LEU A 162 -13.40 -5.66 -7.40
N LYS A 163 -14.49 -6.22 -6.84
CA LYS A 163 -15.44 -7.05 -7.60
C LYS A 163 -16.70 -6.26 -7.94
N LYS A 164 -17.26 -6.53 -9.12
CA LYS A 164 -18.49 -5.89 -9.60
C LYS A 164 -19.64 -6.00 -8.60
N GLN A 165 -19.83 -7.16 -7.99
CA GLN A 165 -20.93 -7.43 -7.05
C GLN A 165 -20.89 -6.60 -5.76
N TYR A 166 -19.74 -6.02 -5.42
CA TYR A 166 -19.58 -5.20 -4.21
C TYR A 166 -19.76 -3.71 -4.47
N ILE A 167 -20.07 -3.32 -5.70
CA ILE A 167 -20.27 -1.94 -6.10
C ILE A 167 -21.76 -1.66 -6.25
N ASN A 168 -22.25 -0.66 -5.54
CA ASN A 168 -23.61 -0.15 -5.67
C ASN A 168 -23.56 1.23 -6.35
N LEU A 169 -23.76 1.24 -7.67
CA LEU A 169 -23.76 2.48 -8.45
C LEU A 169 -25.00 3.33 -8.23
N ALA A 170 -26.09 2.78 -7.69
CA ALA A 170 -27.31 3.57 -7.40
C ALA A 170 -27.05 4.61 -6.31
N ASN A 171 -26.27 4.27 -5.29
CA ASN A 171 -25.92 5.18 -4.19
C ASN A 171 -24.45 5.59 -4.14
N GLY A 172 -23.64 5.20 -5.15
CA GLY A 172 -22.22 5.54 -5.23
C GLY A 172 -21.35 4.91 -4.15
N SER A 173 -21.71 3.73 -3.62
CA SER A 173 -20.92 3.06 -2.59
C SER A 173 -20.34 1.74 -3.08
N PHE A 174 -19.31 1.27 -2.40
CA PHE A 174 -18.79 -0.09 -2.57
C PHE A 174 -18.20 -0.62 -1.26
N THR A 175 -18.29 -1.93 -1.11
CA THR A 175 -17.78 -2.63 0.07
C THR A 175 -16.42 -3.25 -0.23
N LEU A 176 -15.44 -2.96 0.60
CA LEU A 176 -14.12 -3.57 0.54
C LEU A 176 -14.05 -4.74 1.50
N HIS A 177 -13.89 -5.93 0.95
CA HIS A 177 -13.72 -7.17 1.69
C HIS A 177 -12.25 -7.58 1.74
N HIS A 178 -11.89 -8.44 2.71
CA HIS A 178 -10.54 -9.01 2.85
C HIS A 178 -9.41 -7.97 2.84
N THR A 179 -9.64 -6.81 3.46
CA THR A 179 -8.59 -5.80 3.59
C THR A 179 -7.54 -6.23 4.61
N LYS A 180 -6.41 -5.52 4.66
CA LYS A 180 -5.33 -5.80 5.63
C LYS A 180 -5.86 -5.88 7.07
N GLY A 181 -5.89 -7.07 7.65
CA GLY A 181 -6.45 -7.35 8.99
C GLY A 181 -7.88 -7.87 8.97
N ASN A 182 -8.36 -8.38 7.83
CA ASN A 182 -9.69 -8.99 7.62
C ASN A 182 -10.86 -8.09 8.05
N LYS A 183 -10.71 -6.76 7.83
CA LYS A 183 -11.76 -5.77 8.12
C LYS A 183 -12.51 -5.44 6.84
N GLU A 184 -13.82 -5.36 6.96
CA GLU A 184 -14.69 -4.85 5.91
C GLU A 184 -15.02 -3.39 6.17
N ARG A 185 -15.17 -2.62 5.08
CA ARG A 185 -15.60 -1.23 5.17
C ARG A 185 -16.33 -0.78 3.93
N ILE A 186 -17.27 0.13 4.11
CA ILE A 186 -17.98 0.79 3.00
C ILE A 186 -17.23 2.08 2.66
N VAL A 187 -17.10 2.33 1.37
CA VAL A 187 -16.47 3.52 0.80
C VAL A 187 -17.44 4.17 -0.17
N TYR A 188 -17.47 5.50 -0.20
CA TYR A 188 -18.34 6.28 -1.09
C TYR A 188 -17.53 6.97 -2.17
N MET A 189 -18.09 7.00 -3.38
CA MET A 189 -17.56 7.72 -4.53
C MET A 189 -18.18 9.12 -4.62
N PRO A 190 -17.41 10.16 -5.01
CA PRO A 190 -17.98 11.39 -5.50
C PRO A 190 -18.87 11.13 -6.72
N GLU A 191 -19.85 12.01 -6.95
CA GLU A 191 -20.86 11.81 -7.99
C GLU A 191 -20.28 11.68 -9.40
N ASP A 192 -19.33 12.53 -9.76
CA ASP A 192 -18.67 12.49 -11.08
C ASP A 192 -17.94 11.16 -11.30
N LEU A 193 -17.31 10.61 -10.23
CA LEU A 193 -16.64 9.31 -10.30
C LEU A 193 -17.66 8.17 -10.39
N ARG A 194 -18.80 8.29 -9.71
CA ARG A 194 -19.90 7.34 -9.80
C ARG A 194 -20.44 7.24 -11.23
N LEU A 195 -20.66 8.39 -11.88
CA LEU A 195 -21.09 8.44 -13.28
C LEU A 195 -20.06 7.78 -14.20
N LEU A 196 -18.79 8.12 -14.06
CA LEU A 196 -17.70 7.50 -14.83
C LEU A 196 -17.63 5.99 -14.64
N CYS A 197 -17.84 5.50 -13.40
CA CYS A 197 -17.91 4.08 -13.11
C CYS A 197 -19.14 3.40 -13.72
N SER A 198 -20.28 4.12 -13.81
CA SER A 198 -21.49 3.61 -14.44
C SER A 198 -21.32 3.41 -15.96
N GLU A 199 -20.75 4.40 -16.65
CA GLU A 199 -20.40 4.29 -18.07
C GLU A 199 -19.41 3.14 -18.33
N TYR A 200 -18.42 3.00 -17.47
CA TYR A 200 -17.44 1.92 -17.60
C TYR A 200 -18.05 0.54 -17.41
N ILE A 201 -18.91 0.34 -16.41
CA ILE A 201 -19.57 -0.95 -16.17
C ILE A 201 -20.48 -1.33 -17.32
N GLU A 202 -21.22 -0.37 -17.88
CA GLU A 202 -22.06 -0.60 -19.04
C GLU A 202 -21.21 -1.02 -20.24
N TRP A 203 -20.13 -0.30 -20.52
CA TRP A 203 -19.17 -0.69 -21.56
C TRP A 203 -18.57 -2.06 -21.32
N LEU A 204 -18.11 -2.35 -20.08
CA LEU A 204 -17.48 -3.62 -19.72
C LEU A 204 -18.42 -4.83 -19.89
N ASN A 205 -19.70 -4.66 -19.60
CA ASN A 205 -20.70 -5.70 -19.74
C ASN A 205 -21.02 -6.02 -21.23
N ASN A 206 -20.75 -5.08 -22.12
CA ASN A 206 -20.89 -5.27 -23.58
C ASN A 206 -19.62 -5.86 -24.22
N GLU A 207 -18.49 -5.95 -23.49
CA GLU A 207 -17.26 -6.57 -23.99
C GLU A 207 -17.31 -8.10 -23.79
N PRO A 208 -17.33 -8.91 -24.88
CA PRO A 208 -17.55 -10.37 -24.80
C PRO A 208 -16.57 -11.08 -23.86
N ASP A 209 -15.29 -10.65 -23.85
CA ASP A 209 -14.22 -11.27 -23.06
C ASP A 209 -14.33 -10.95 -21.54
N CYS A 210 -15.12 -9.94 -21.18
CA CYS A 210 -15.16 -9.40 -19.82
C CYS A 210 -16.55 -9.40 -19.17
N ALA A 211 -17.61 -9.62 -19.93
CA ALA A 211 -19.00 -9.59 -19.45
C ALA A 211 -19.19 -10.48 -18.21
N ASN A 212 -18.63 -11.69 -18.25
CA ASN A 212 -18.73 -12.68 -17.18
C ASN A 212 -17.62 -12.56 -16.12
N SER A 213 -16.73 -11.59 -16.21
CA SER A 213 -15.70 -11.38 -15.19
C SER A 213 -16.32 -10.88 -13.89
N GLU A 214 -15.94 -11.48 -12.76
CA GLU A 214 -16.33 -10.99 -11.44
C GLU A 214 -15.62 -9.68 -11.05
N TRP A 215 -14.48 -9.37 -11.71
CA TRP A 215 -13.62 -8.26 -11.38
C TRP A 215 -14.10 -6.96 -12.02
N PHE A 216 -14.04 -5.88 -11.25
CA PHE A 216 -14.30 -4.54 -11.77
C PHE A 216 -13.19 -4.10 -12.73
N PHE A 217 -11.94 -4.47 -12.43
CA PHE A 217 -10.79 -4.30 -13.31
C PHE A 217 -10.22 -5.67 -13.70
N PRO A 218 -10.74 -6.29 -14.77
CA PRO A 218 -10.27 -7.60 -15.21
C PRO A 218 -8.80 -7.56 -15.67
N GLY A 219 -8.06 -8.64 -15.43
CA GLY A 219 -6.75 -8.85 -16.02
C GLY A 219 -6.83 -9.20 -17.51
N LYS A 220 -5.68 -9.54 -18.11
CA LYS A 220 -5.59 -9.83 -19.56
C LYS A 220 -6.55 -10.94 -20.01
N ASP A 221 -6.70 -11.99 -19.22
CA ASP A 221 -7.54 -13.16 -19.49
C ASP A 221 -8.96 -13.04 -18.90
N ALA A 222 -9.29 -11.91 -18.29
CA ALA A 222 -10.53 -11.62 -17.59
C ALA A 222 -10.92 -12.61 -16.45
N LYS A 223 -10.14 -13.66 -16.22
CA LYS A 223 -10.34 -14.64 -15.13
C LYS A 223 -9.83 -14.11 -13.79
N ASN A 224 -8.78 -13.32 -13.85
CA ASN A 224 -8.15 -12.70 -12.70
C ASN A 224 -8.31 -11.18 -12.77
N HIS A 225 -8.09 -10.51 -11.65
CA HIS A 225 -8.02 -9.06 -11.61
C HIS A 225 -6.74 -8.52 -12.26
N ILE A 226 -6.72 -7.23 -12.57
CA ILE A 226 -5.52 -6.53 -13.06
C ILE A 226 -4.37 -6.67 -12.05
N PRO A 227 -3.14 -7.04 -12.48
CA PRO A 227 -2.03 -7.21 -11.56
C PRO A 227 -1.57 -5.87 -10.97
N LYS A 228 -1.36 -5.82 -9.64
CA LYS A 228 -0.84 -4.64 -8.95
C LYS A 228 0.46 -4.12 -9.57
N THR A 229 1.36 -5.02 -9.98
CA THR A 229 2.64 -4.66 -10.63
C THR A 229 2.45 -3.94 -11.96
N SER A 230 1.38 -4.23 -12.69
CA SER A 230 1.03 -3.52 -13.92
C SER A 230 0.61 -2.08 -13.63
N ILE A 231 -0.14 -1.87 -12.54
CA ILE A 231 -0.56 -0.55 -12.08
C ILE A 231 0.65 0.26 -11.57
N ASP A 232 1.52 -0.35 -10.75
CA ASP A 232 2.74 0.31 -10.26
C ASP A 232 3.64 0.76 -11.44
N ARG A 233 3.80 -0.10 -12.47
CA ARG A 233 4.56 0.24 -13.68
C ARG A 233 3.91 1.39 -14.44
N LYS A 234 2.59 1.31 -14.67
CA LYS A 234 1.89 2.31 -15.47
C LYS A 234 1.80 3.67 -14.76
N PHE A 235 1.67 3.66 -13.45
CA PHE A 235 1.80 4.88 -12.64
C PHE A 235 3.15 5.57 -12.87
N ASN A 236 4.24 4.80 -12.84
CA ASN A 236 5.58 5.35 -13.08
C ASN A 236 5.73 5.91 -14.51
N GLU A 237 5.14 5.26 -15.52
CA GLU A 237 5.13 5.76 -16.89
C GLU A 237 4.42 7.12 -16.94
N PHE A 238 3.20 7.24 -16.44
CA PHE A 238 2.45 8.51 -16.41
C PHE A 238 3.17 9.60 -15.60
N TRP A 239 3.74 9.23 -14.46
CA TRP A 239 4.51 10.19 -13.68
C TRP A 239 5.72 10.71 -14.43
N ASN A 240 6.48 9.84 -15.10
CA ASN A 240 7.68 10.25 -15.84
C ASN A 240 7.36 11.22 -17.00
N ASP A 241 6.14 11.25 -17.49
CA ASP A 241 5.68 12.15 -18.55
C ASP A 241 5.22 13.53 -18.02
N THR A 242 5.16 13.73 -16.70
CA THR A 242 4.83 15.03 -16.08
C THR A 242 6.04 15.97 -16.07
N VAL A 243 5.78 17.27 -15.98
CA VAL A 243 6.83 18.28 -15.79
C VAL A 243 7.45 18.14 -14.39
N ALA A 244 6.61 17.86 -13.37
CA ALA A 244 7.04 17.69 -11.99
C ALA A 244 8.09 16.57 -11.83
N SER A 245 8.01 15.51 -12.63
CA SER A 245 8.99 14.41 -12.59
C SER A 245 10.40 14.82 -12.98
N LYS A 246 10.55 15.88 -13.76
CA LYS A 246 11.85 16.36 -14.29
C LYS A 246 12.60 17.22 -13.29
N VAL A 247 11.89 17.79 -12.31
CA VAL A 247 12.47 18.68 -11.29
C VAL A 247 12.56 18.03 -9.92
N SER A 248 11.94 16.86 -9.71
CA SER A 248 11.90 16.16 -8.43
C SER A 248 12.95 15.06 -8.35
N ASP A 249 13.78 15.09 -7.31
CA ASP A 249 14.72 14.01 -6.98
C ASP A 249 14.04 12.75 -6.41
N LYS A 250 12.80 12.90 -5.91
CA LYS A 250 12.01 11.80 -5.33
C LYS A 250 10.94 11.33 -6.28
N LYS A 251 10.76 10.02 -6.36
CA LYS A 251 9.70 9.41 -7.16
C LYS A 251 8.52 9.04 -6.28
N PRO A 252 7.29 9.50 -6.62
CA PRO A 252 6.09 9.02 -5.96
C PRO A 252 5.81 7.56 -6.34
N THR A 253 4.92 6.94 -5.57
CA THR A 253 4.35 5.64 -5.85
C THR A 253 2.84 5.77 -5.94
N VAL A 254 2.15 4.74 -6.44
CA VAL A 254 0.67 4.70 -6.45
C VAL A 254 0.07 5.07 -5.09
N HIS A 255 0.75 4.70 -4.00
CA HIS A 255 0.28 5.00 -2.64
C HIS A 255 0.26 6.50 -2.32
N CYS A 256 1.05 7.31 -3.04
CA CYS A 256 1.06 8.77 -2.88
C CYS A 256 -0.27 9.41 -3.29
N LEU A 257 -1.05 8.80 -4.19
CA LEU A 257 -2.41 9.25 -4.49
C LEU A 257 -3.33 9.15 -3.27
N ARG A 258 -3.21 8.07 -2.51
CA ARG A 258 -3.95 7.91 -1.25
C ARG A 258 -3.45 8.88 -0.17
N HIS A 259 -2.15 9.17 -0.12
CA HIS A 259 -1.60 10.20 0.75
C HIS A 259 -2.22 11.56 0.42
N ALA A 260 -2.28 11.92 -0.87
CA ALA A 260 -2.90 13.17 -1.33
C ALA A 260 -4.39 13.26 -0.93
N PHE A 261 -5.16 12.15 -1.04
CA PHE A 261 -6.53 12.12 -0.52
C PHE A 261 -6.61 12.49 0.96
N VAL A 262 -5.76 11.88 1.80
CA VAL A 262 -5.77 12.15 3.24
C VAL A 262 -5.44 13.62 3.53
N ILE A 263 -4.38 14.13 2.91
CA ILE A 263 -3.93 15.50 3.06
C ILE A 263 -5.04 16.47 2.65
N LYS A 264 -5.63 16.27 1.47
CA LYS A 264 -6.73 17.11 0.99
C LYS A 264 -7.93 17.11 1.94
N ARG A 265 -8.26 15.95 2.52
CA ARG A 265 -9.36 15.84 3.48
C ARG A 265 -9.07 16.57 4.78
N VAL A 266 -7.85 16.44 5.29
CA VAL A 266 -7.40 17.13 6.51
C VAL A 266 -7.39 18.65 6.30
N ASN A 267 -6.84 19.13 5.18
CA ASN A 267 -6.80 20.54 4.85
C ASN A 267 -8.20 21.15 4.75
N LEU A 268 -9.12 20.44 4.04
CA LEU A 268 -10.51 20.89 3.92
C LEU A 268 -11.20 21.04 5.28
N TRP A 269 -10.99 20.10 6.21
CA TRP A 269 -11.55 20.21 7.56
C TRP A 269 -10.95 21.38 8.34
N MET A 270 -9.66 21.62 8.19
CA MET A 270 -9.02 22.78 8.83
C MET A 270 -9.55 24.10 8.29
N GLU A 271 -9.73 24.23 6.98
CA GLU A 271 -10.33 25.41 6.34
C GLU A 271 -11.76 25.65 6.81
N GLN A 272 -12.53 24.57 7.00
CA GLN A 272 -13.90 24.62 7.51
C GLN A 272 -14.00 24.75 9.03
N ASN A 273 -12.90 24.89 9.76
CA ASN A 273 -12.84 24.91 11.22
C ASN A 273 -13.44 23.66 11.91
N ILE A 274 -13.39 22.52 11.23
CA ILE A 274 -13.84 21.25 11.79
C ILE A 274 -12.73 20.65 12.66
N SER A 275 -13.09 20.19 13.86
CA SER A 275 -12.12 19.62 14.81
C SER A 275 -11.48 18.34 14.27
N LEU A 276 -10.15 18.39 14.06
CA LEU A 276 -9.40 17.21 13.62
C LEU A 276 -9.38 16.10 14.67
N GLN A 277 -9.41 16.43 15.97
CA GLN A 277 -9.47 15.42 17.05
C GLN A 277 -10.72 14.55 16.92
N VAL A 278 -11.84 15.16 16.50
CA VAL A 278 -13.10 14.45 16.27
C VAL A 278 -13.07 13.65 14.97
N MET A 279 -12.54 14.22 13.90
CA MET A 279 -12.64 13.63 12.55
C MET A 279 -11.56 12.59 12.23
N MET A 280 -10.38 12.67 12.84
CA MET A 280 -9.29 11.73 12.54
C MET A 280 -9.59 10.26 12.86
N PRO A 281 -10.30 9.91 13.95
CA PRO A 281 -10.74 8.53 14.18
C PRO A 281 -11.66 8.00 13.08
N TYR A 282 -12.59 8.83 12.58
CA TYR A 282 -13.47 8.46 11.46
C TYR A 282 -12.69 8.25 10.17
N LEU A 283 -11.75 9.15 9.85
CA LEU A 283 -10.88 8.99 8.69
C LEU A 283 -10.01 7.74 8.81
N SER A 284 -9.49 7.46 10.00
CA SER A 284 -8.72 6.25 10.28
C SER A 284 -9.53 4.98 10.02
N SER A 285 -10.77 4.95 10.51
CA SER A 285 -11.72 3.86 10.26
C SER A 285 -12.06 3.71 8.78
N TYR A 286 -12.38 4.83 8.12
CA TYR A 286 -12.66 4.88 6.68
C TYR A 286 -11.50 4.36 5.84
N LEU A 287 -10.27 4.70 6.19
CA LEU A 287 -9.06 4.23 5.52
C LEU A 287 -8.72 2.76 5.86
N GLY A 288 -9.34 2.18 6.88
CA GLY A 288 -9.01 0.85 7.39
C GLY A 288 -7.61 0.78 7.99
N HIS A 289 -7.23 1.81 8.75
CA HIS A 289 -6.04 1.81 9.57
C HIS A 289 -6.27 1.01 10.87
N LYS A 290 -5.21 0.42 11.43
CA LYS A 290 -5.32 -0.29 12.71
C LYS A 290 -5.43 0.66 13.89
N THR A 291 -4.75 1.79 13.80
CA THR A 291 -4.72 2.81 14.84
C THR A 291 -4.85 4.20 14.22
N PRO A 292 -5.43 5.19 14.92
CA PRO A 292 -5.46 6.58 14.46
C PRO A 292 -4.07 7.19 14.23
N ILE A 293 -3.04 6.69 14.93
CA ILE A 293 -1.64 7.13 14.80
C ILE A 293 -1.14 6.99 13.35
N GLU A 294 -1.57 5.94 12.63
CA GLU A 294 -1.23 5.77 11.21
C GLU A 294 -1.77 6.92 10.34
N THR A 295 -2.88 7.54 10.75
CA THR A 295 -3.48 8.69 10.07
C THR A 295 -2.86 10.00 10.53
N PHE A 296 -2.57 10.16 11.84
CA PHE A 296 -1.87 11.32 12.37
C PHE A 296 -0.45 11.52 11.82
N TYR A 297 0.18 10.44 11.32
CA TYR A 297 1.47 10.53 10.64
C TYR A 297 1.46 11.54 9.49
N TYR A 298 0.35 11.67 8.77
CA TYR A 298 0.20 12.65 7.68
C TYR A 298 0.11 14.09 8.18
N TYR A 299 -0.52 14.28 9.34
CA TYR A 299 -0.67 15.61 9.94
C TYR A 299 0.66 16.31 10.20
N HIS A 300 1.68 15.57 10.63
CA HIS A 300 3.00 16.12 10.94
C HIS A 300 3.88 16.39 9.72
N GLN A 301 3.42 16.08 8.51
CA GLN A 301 4.24 16.17 7.30
C GLN A 301 3.75 17.23 6.30
N VAL A 302 2.67 17.92 6.60
CA VAL A 302 2.05 18.86 5.66
C VAL A 302 2.44 20.29 6.06
N GLU A 303 3.33 20.91 5.28
CA GLU A 303 3.68 22.33 5.46
C GLU A 303 2.45 23.26 5.41
N ASP A 304 1.45 22.94 4.59
CA ASP A 304 0.20 23.71 4.48
C ASP A 304 -0.63 23.64 5.77
N VAL A 305 -0.55 22.52 6.51
CA VAL A 305 -1.13 22.42 7.85
C VAL A 305 -0.47 23.44 8.78
N PHE A 306 0.87 23.54 8.75
CA PHE A 306 1.60 24.53 9.56
C PHE A 306 1.26 25.95 9.15
N LYS A 307 1.12 26.26 7.86
CA LYS A 307 0.67 27.58 7.38
C LYS A 307 -0.73 27.92 7.91
N THR A 308 -1.68 26.97 7.83
CA THR A 308 -3.04 27.17 8.31
C THR A 308 -3.07 27.34 9.85
N VAL A 309 -2.31 26.52 10.59
CA VAL A 309 -2.16 26.66 12.05
C VAL A 309 -1.55 28.02 12.39
N ARG A 310 -0.46 28.39 11.71
CA ARG A 310 0.22 29.68 11.92
C ARG A 310 -0.69 30.88 11.64
N ASN A 311 -1.49 30.82 10.58
CA ASN A 311 -2.43 31.89 10.23
C ASN A 311 -3.63 31.98 11.20
N LYS A 312 -3.94 30.91 11.93
CA LYS A 312 -5.00 30.85 12.95
C LYS A 312 -4.47 31.06 14.37
N ASP A 313 -3.16 31.05 14.56
CA ASP A 313 -2.54 31.29 15.85
C ASP A 313 -2.50 32.79 16.13
N LEU A 314 -3.47 33.25 16.89
CA LEU A 314 -3.56 34.64 17.35
C LEU A 314 -2.65 34.92 18.56
N THR A 315 -2.00 33.89 19.12
CA THR A 315 -1.21 34.02 20.35
C THR A 315 0.02 34.91 20.13
N SER A 316 0.60 34.86 18.94
CA SER A 316 1.77 35.66 18.59
C SER A 316 1.49 37.17 18.61
N SER A 317 0.29 37.59 18.18
CA SER A 317 -0.12 39.00 18.20
C SER A 317 -0.35 39.55 19.60
N LEU A 318 -0.51 38.68 20.61
CA LEU A 318 -0.73 39.08 22.00
C LEU A 318 0.57 39.19 22.82
N VAL A 319 1.66 38.56 22.38
CA VAL A 319 2.90 38.39 23.14
C VAL A 319 4.16 38.87 22.41
N ILE A 320 4.11 39.03 21.08
CA ILE A 320 5.25 39.54 20.30
C ILE A 320 5.01 41.02 20.00
N PRO A 321 5.88 41.95 20.44
CA PRO A 321 5.76 43.38 20.09
C PRO A 321 5.92 43.58 18.58
N GLU A 322 5.22 44.57 18.02
CA GLU A 322 5.38 44.95 16.62
C GLU A 322 6.86 45.28 16.33
N VAL A 323 7.42 44.53 15.37
CA VAL A 323 8.77 44.82 14.88
C VAL A 323 8.66 45.97 13.90
N GLN A 324 9.09 47.19 14.32
CA GLN A 324 9.26 48.29 13.39
C GLN A 324 10.52 48.03 12.57
N TYR A 325 10.35 47.82 11.28
CA TYR A 325 11.48 47.85 10.35
C TYR A 325 11.83 49.31 10.12
N GLU A 326 13.00 49.72 10.58
CA GLU A 326 13.59 51.02 10.15
C GLU A 326 14.00 50.84 8.67
N ASP A 327 13.48 51.71 7.81
CA ASP A 327 13.81 51.79 6.38
C ASP A 327 15.28 52.26 6.17
#